data_2a8da774cc272ef31b7e8277855634d2
#
_entry.id   2a8da774cc272ef31b7e8277855634d2
#
_cell.length_a   1.000
_cell.length_b   1.000
_cell.length_c   1.000
_cell.angle_alpha   90.00
_cell.angle_beta   90.00
_cell.angle_gamma   90.00
#
_symmetry.space_group_name_H-M   'P 1'
#
loop_
_entity.id
_entity.type
_entity.pdbx_description
1 polymer ?
#
loop_
_entity_poly.entity_id
_entity_poly.type
_entity_poly.pdbx_seq_one_letter_code
_entity_poly.pdbx_strand_id
1 'polypeptide(L)'
;KLNTMVMDISADKKVTAMNREDGMFEVQAKAVILAMGCRERSRGALNIPGYRPAGIYSAGTAQRLVNMEGYMPGKEVVILGSGDIGLIMARRMTLEGAKVKVVAELMPYSGGLKRNIVQCLNDFDIPLKLSHTVVDIEGKTRVEAVTIAEVGPDRKPLPGTEQRYTRDTLLLPC
;
A
#
# COMPACT_ATOMS: atom_id res chain seq x y z
N LYS A 1 -15.90 21.71 12.45
CA LYS A 1 -15.16 21.60 13.73
C LYS A 1 -13.85 20.86 13.49
N LEU A 2 -12.75 21.43 13.94
CA LEU A 2 -11.42 20.81 13.92
C LEU A 2 -11.21 19.99 15.21
N ASN A 3 -10.21 19.11 15.22
CA ASN A 3 -9.85 18.26 16.37
C ASN A 3 -11.07 17.52 16.97
N THR A 4 -12.00 17.11 16.10
CA THR A 4 -13.27 16.47 16.48
C THR A 4 -13.33 15.08 15.84
N MET A 5 -13.57 14.07 16.64
CA MET A 5 -13.71 12.69 16.18
C MET A 5 -15.19 12.36 16.05
N VAL A 6 -15.58 11.81 14.91
CA VAL A 6 -16.90 11.21 14.71
C VAL A 6 -16.85 9.80 15.28
N MET A 7 -17.75 9.51 16.22
CA MET A 7 -17.83 8.23 16.91
C MET A 7 -18.86 7.29 16.28
N ASP A 8 -19.96 7.86 15.80
CA ASP A 8 -21.06 7.09 15.19
C ASP A 8 -21.84 7.94 14.19
N ILE A 9 -22.44 7.26 13.21
CA ILE A 9 -23.40 7.84 12.26
C ILE A 9 -24.55 6.87 12.14
N SER A 10 -25.70 7.25 12.71
CA SER A 10 -26.90 6.42 12.69
C SER A 10 -27.64 6.47 11.35
N ALA A 11 -28.53 5.51 11.10
CA ALA A 11 -29.31 5.41 9.86
C ALA A 11 -30.20 6.63 9.61
N ASP A 12 -30.67 7.29 10.66
CA ASP A 12 -31.46 8.53 10.60
C ASP A 12 -30.59 9.79 10.46
N LYS A 13 -29.31 9.61 10.18
CA LYS A 13 -28.31 10.67 9.92
C LYS A 13 -27.98 11.54 11.14
N LYS A 14 -28.10 10.97 12.31
CA LYS A 14 -27.60 11.59 13.53
C LYS A 14 -26.12 11.23 13.68
N VAL A 15 -25.28 12.25 13.75
CA VAL A 15 -23.82 12.12 13.88
C VAL A 15 -23.44 12.38 15.32
N THR A 16 -22.87 11.39 15.99
CA THR A 16 -22.29 11.54 17.33
C THR A 16 -20.80 11.85 17.20
N ALA A 17 -20.37 12.94 17.79
CA ALA A 17 -18.99 13.39 17.71
C ALA A 17 -18.47 13.82 19.09
N MET A 18 -17.15 13.85 19.22
CA MET A 18 -16.47 14.20 20.47
C MET A 18 -15.24 15.07 20.20
N ASN A 19 -15.05 16.09 21.03
CA ASN A 19 -13.81 16.85 21.08
C ASN A 19 -13.50 17.28 22.52
N ARG A 20 -12.36 17.96 22.69
CA ARG A 20 -11.91 18.38 24.03
C ARG A 20 -12.72 19.57 24.60
N GLU A 21 -13.25 20.41 23.73
CA GLU A 21 -13.94 21.65 24.12
C GLU A 21 -15.41 21.42 24.46
N ASP A 22 -16.13 20.70 23.56
CA ASP A 22 -17.58 20.50 23.67
C ASP A 22 -17.94 19.17 24.38
N GLY A 23 -16.94 18.28 24.63
CA GLY A 23 -17.21 16.92 25.06
C GLY A 23 -17.87 16.11 23.95
N MET A 24 -18.80 15.23 24.32
CA MET A 24 -19.60 14.44 23.38
C MET A 24 -20.89 15.21 23.02
N PHE A 25 -21.18 15.31 21.73
CA PHE A 25 -22.36 16.01 21.22
C PHE A 25 -22.93 15.29 19.98
N GLU A 26 -24.18 15.59 19.67
CA GLU A 26 -24.89 15.03 18.52
C GLU A 26 -25.30 16.13 17.54
N VAL A 27 -25.25 15.80 16.25
CA VAL A 27 -25.69 16.69 15.18
C VAL A 27 -26.69 15.94 14.30
N GLN A 28 -27.91 16.46 14.20
CA GLN A 28 -28.88 15.94 13.24
C GLN A 28 -28.59 16.55 11.86
N ALA A 29 -28.24 15.70 10.90
CA ALA A 29 -27.93 16.11 9.54
C ALA A 29 -29.06 15.77 8.56
N LYS A 30 -29.21 16.58 7.50
CA LYS A 30 -30.07 16.24 6.36
C LYS A 30 -29.37 15.28 5.40
N ALA A 31 -28.07 15.41 5.24
CA ALA A 31 -27.19 14.54 4.45
C ALA A 31 -25.82 14.46 5.12
N VAL A 32 -25.13 13.34 4.96
CA VAL A 32 -23.77 13.12 5.43
C VAL A 32 -22.88 12.78 4.24
N ILE A 33 -21.78 13.52 4.07
CA ILE A 33 -20.77 13.27 3.05
C ILE A 33 -19.55 12.66 3.75
N LEU A 34 -19.19 11.44 3.38
CA LEU A 34 -17.99 10.77 3.88
C LEU A 34 -16.80 11.19 3.04
N ALA A 35 -15.89 11.96 3.63
CA ALA A 35 -14.66 12.44 3.01
C ALA A 35 -13.44 12.10 3.90
N MET A 36 -13.40 10.87 4.41
CA MET A 36 -12.49 10.42 5.46
C MET A 36 -11.24 9.70 4.94
N GLY A 37 -11.03 9.69 3.64
CA GLY A 37 -9.95 8.93 3.01
C GLY A 37 -10.13 7.42 3.14
N CYS A 38 -9.04 6.70 2.96
CA CYS A 38 -9.03 5.25 3.14
C CYS A 38 -7.77 4.80 3.87
N ARG A 39 -7.82 3.61 4.44
CA ARG A 39 -6.67 2.96 5.08
C ARG A 39 -6.27 1.76 4.24
N GLU A 40 -4.98 1.68 3.93
CA GLU A 40 -4.40 0.53 3.27
C GLU A 40 -4.47 -0.72 4.15
N ARG A 41 -4.57 -1.87 3.52
CA ARG A 41 -4.50 -3.15 4.22
C ARG A 41 -3.10 -3.38 4.78
N SER A 42 -3.05 -3.76 6.04
CA SER A 42 -1.81 -4.21 6.65
C SER A 42 -1.37 -5.57 6.10
N ARG A 43 -0.09 -5.92 6.26
CA ARG A 43 0.42 -7.26 5.90
C ARG A 43 -0.43 -8.38 6.50
N GLY A 44 -0.86 -8.24 7.76
CA GLY A 44 -1.70 -9.24 8.41
C GLY A 44 -3.05 -9.44 7.74
N ALA A 45 -3.67 -8.36 7.28
CA ALA A 45 -4.94 -8.41 6.55
C ALA A 45 -4.80 -9.01 5.13
N LEU A 46 -3.60 -8.92 4.53
CA LEU A 46 -3.29 -9.53 3.24
C LEU A 46 -2.91 -11.00 3.33
N ASN A 47 -2.69 -11.52 4.54
CA ASN A 47 -2.28 -12.92 4.79
C ASN A 47 -1.06 -13.37 3.97
N ILE A 48 -0.09 -12.47 3.76
CA ILE A 48 1.11 -12.80 3.01
C ILE A 48 1.96 -13.80 3.82
N PRO A 49 2.34 -14.95 3.23
CA PRO A 49 3.19 -15.95 3.88
C PRO A 49 4.59 -15.43 4.19
N GLY A 50 5.35 -16.20 4.96
CA GLY A 50 6.74 -15.93 5.28
C GLY A 50 6.94 -15.16 6.59
N TYR A 51 8.17 -14.67 6.79
CA TYR A 51 8.60 -13.98 8.00
C TYR A 51 7.98 -12.58 8.12
N ARG A 52 8.13 -11.98 9.30
CA ARG A 52 7.62 -10.62 9.63
C ARG A 52 8.74 -9.70 10.13
N PRO A 53 9.81 -9.54 9.37
CA PRO A 53 10.92 -8.67 9.75
C PRO A 53 10.56 -7.19 9.55
N ALA A 54 11.46 -6.29 9.97
CA ALA A 54 11.42 -4.89 9.53
C ALA A 54 11.59 -4.78 8.01
N GLY A 55 11.15 -3.66 7.42
CA GLY A 55 11.23 -3.43 5.97
C GLY A 55 9.95 -3.73 5.21
N ILE A 56 8.86 -4.09 5.92
CA ILE A 56 7.53 -4.24 5.32
C ILE A 56 6.68 -3.04 5.74
N TYR A 57 6.25 -2.24 4.77
CA TYR A 57 5.48 -1.01 5.03
C TYR A 57 4.22 -0.97 4.16
N SER A 58 3.15 -0.36 4.68
CA SER A 58 2.12 0.15 3.79
C SER A 58 2.68 1.31 2.98
N ALA A 59 2.17 1.53 1.77
CA ALA A 59 2.69 2.61 0.93
C ALA A 59 2.48 3.99 1.55
N GLY A 60 1.37 4.21 2.26
CA GLY A 60 1.12 5.45 2.99
C GLY A 60 2.11 5.68 4.13
N THR A 61 2.51 4.63 4.86
CA THR A 61 3.57 4.75 5.87
C THR A 61 4.90 5.11 5.22
N ALA A 62 5.28 4.46 4.12
CA ALA A 62 6.50 4.78 3.38
C ALA A 62 6.45 6.21 2.80
N GLN A 63 5.29 6.63 2.29
CA GLN A 63 5.07 7.99 1.80
C GLN A 63 5.29 9.03 2.91
N ARG A 64 4.76 8.81 4.09
CA ARG A 64 4.99 9.68 5.23
C ARG A 64 6.47 9.76 5.60
N LEU A 65 7.14 8.61 5.72
CA LEU A 65 8.58 8.57 6.05
C LEU A 65 9.40 9.39 5.05
N VAL A 66 9.17 9.21 3.75
CA VAL A 66 9.90 9.90 2.70
C VAL A 66 9.55 11.38 2.64
N ASN A 67 8.24 11.72 2.59
CA ASN A 67 7.81 13.07 2.26
C ASN A 67 7.78 14.02 3.45
N MET A 68 7.55 13.51 4.66
CA MET A 68 7.37 14.34 5.87
C MET A 68 8.53 14.21 6.85
N GLU A 69 9.09 13.01 6.98
CA GLU A 69 10.12 12.73 7.99
C GLU A 69 11.53 12.73 7.39
N GLY A 70 11.69 12.69 6.06
CA GLY A 70 12.99 12.66 5.38
C GLY A 70 13.75 11.33 5.53
N TYR A 71 13.05 10.24 5.86
CA TYR A 71 13.64 8.92 5.99
C TYR A 71 13.40 8.05 4.77
N MET A 72 14.44 7.35 4.31
CA MET A 72 14.32 6.34 3.27
C MET A 72 13.96 4.99 3.89
N PRO A 73 12.78 4.40 3.57
CA PRO A 73 12.37 3.09 4.11
C PRO A 73 13.30 1.95 3.74
N GLY A 74 13.92 2.03 2.57
CA GLY A 74 14.90 1.07 2.09
C GLY A 74 15.46 1.44 0.73
N LYS A 75 16.50 0.71 0.29
CA LYS A 75 17.24 1.00 -0.94
C LYS A 75 16.82 0.13 -2.12
N GLU A 76 16.39 -1.08 -1.86
CA GLU A 76 15.94 -2.01 -2.90
C GLU A 76 14.54 -2.53 -2.60
N VAL A 77 13.59 -2.21 -3.47
CA VAL A 77 12.16 -2.25 -3.17
C VAL A 77 11.39 -3.16 -4.12
N VAL A 78 10.53 -4.00 -3.57
CA VAL A 78 9.42 -4.66 -4.26
C VAL A 78 8.12 -4.00 -3.81
N ILE A 79 7.20 -3.78 -4.73
CA ILE A 79 5.88 -3.19 -4.45
C ILE A 79 4.79 -4.19 -4.85
N LEU A 80 3.84 -4.47 -3.95
CA LEU A 80 2.70 -5.35 -4.21
C LEU A 80 1.41 -4.54 -4.33
N GLY A 81 1.02 -4.23 -5.53
CA GLY A 81 -0.17 -3.48 -5.90
C GLY A 81 0.15 -2.31 -6.82
N SER A 82 -0.62 -2.15 -7.88
CA SER A 82 -0.47 -1.13 -8.91
C SER A 82 -1.60 -0.10 -8.91
N GLY A 83 -2.23 0.13 -7.77
CA GLY A 83 -3.06 1.30 -7.55
C GLY A 83 -2.24 2.58 -7.58
N ASP A 84 -2.89 3.75 -7.66
CA ASP A 84 -2.19 5.03 -7.81
C ASP A 84 -1.12 5.27 -6.74
N ILE A 85 -1.38 4.93 -5.49
CA ILE A 85 -0.40 5.10 -4.41
C ILE A 85 0.84 4.23 -4.63
N GLY A 86 0.68 2.98 -5.08
CA GLY A 86 1.80 2.10 -5.41
C GLY A 86 2.66 2.64 -6.54
N LEU A 87 2.03 3.12 -7.61
CA LEU A 87 2.70 3.73 -8.75
C LEU A 87 3.44 5.01 -8.36
N ILE A 88 2.79 5.91 -7.63
CA ILE A 88 3.38 7.16 -7.15
C ILE A 88 4.58 6.87 -6.23
N MET A 89 4.48 5.88 -5.35
CA MET A 89 5.58 5.51 -4.47
C MET A 89 6.73 4.85 -5.21
N ALA A 90 6.46 4.06 -6.26
CA ALA A 90 7.51 3.53 -7.13
C ALA A 90 8.38 4.67 -7.71
N ARG A 91 7.74 5.67 -8.31
CA ARG A 91 8.42 6.87 -8.81
C ARG A 91 9.11 7.65 -7.70
N ARG A 92 8.41 7.91 -6.59
CA ARG A 92 8.94 8.74 -5.50
C ARG A 92 10.19 8.14 -4.90
N MET A 93 10.19 6.86 -4.58
CA MET A 93 11.36 6.19 -4.02
C MET A 93 12.53 6.14 -5.01
N THR A 94 12.25 5.98 -6.31
CA THR A 94 13.29 6.03 -7.35
C THR A 94 13.95 7.41 -7.42
N LEU A 95 13.17 8.49 -7.34
CA LEU A 95 13.69 9.86 -7.33
C LEU A 95 14.54 10.16 -6.08
N GLU A 96 14.26 9.52 -4.97
CA GLU A 96 15.07 9.62 -3.73
C GLU A 96 16.26 8.64 -3.70
N GLY A 97 16.52 7.93 -4.80
CA GLY A 97 17.70 7.09 -4.96
C GLY A 97 17.52 5.61 -4.59
N ALA A 98 16.31 5.15 -4.31
CA ALA A 98 16.03 3.72 -4.18
C ALA A 98 15.92 3.05 -5.54
N LYS A 99 16.15 1.73 -5.59
CA LYS A 99 15.96 0.91 -6.77
C LYS A 99 14.69 0.08 -6.64
N VAL A 100 13.62 0.51 -7.29
CA VAL A 100 12.40 -0.27 -7.39
C VAL A 100 12.59 -1.34 -8.46
N LYS A 101 12.46 -2.61 -8.08
CA LYS A 101 12.80 -3.75 -8.95
C LYS A 101 11.60 -4.28 -9.72
N VAL A 102 10.45 -4.22 -9.10
CA VAL A 102 9.20 -4.70 -9.68
C VAL A 102 8.02 -4.13 -8.92
N VAL A 103 6.96 -3.85 -9.66
CA VAL A 103 5.60 -3.70 -9.13
C VAL A 103 4.84 -4.96 -9.53
N ALA A 104 4.39 -5.74 -8.54
CA ALA A 104 3.54 -6.91 -8.76
C ALA A 104 2.07 -6.52 -8.53
N GLU A 105 1.19 -7.00 -9.39
CA GLU A 105 -0.25 -6.75 -9.33
C GLU A 105 -1.01 -8.07 -9.41
N LEU A 106 -1.89 -8.32 -8.46
CA LEU A 106 -2.70 -9.52 -8.39
C LEU A 106 -3.65 -9.66 -9.59
N MET A 107 -4.18 -8.51 -10.05
CA MET A 107 -5.13 -8.48 -11.16
C MET A 107 -4.42 -8.53 -12.51
N PRO A 108 -5.08 -8.99 -13.60
CA PRO A 108 -4.52 -8.95 -14.95
C PRO A 108 -4.49 -7.54 -15.56
N TYR A 109 -4.72 -6.52 -14.75
CA TYR A 109 -4.68 -5.11 -15.13
C TYR A 109 -4.26 -4.24 -13.93
N SER A 110 -3.67 -3.09 -14.19
CA SER A 110 -3.38 -2.10 -13.16
C SER A 110 -4.63 -1.35 -12.74
N GLY A 111 -4.82 -1.17 -11.43
CA GLY A 111 -5.90 -0.36 -10.87
C GLY A 111 -5.63 1.15 -10.90
N GLY A 112 -4.40 1.56 -11.20
CA GLY A 112 -4.00 2.96 -11.26
C GLY A 112 -4.35 3.66 -12.57
N LEU A 113 -4.33 4.99 -12.56
CA LEU A 113 -4.57 5.79 -13.75
C LEU A 113 -3.49 5.55 -14.81
N LYS A 114 -3.89 5.48 -16.08
CA LYS A 114 -2.97 5.25 -17.21
C LYS A 114 -1.78 6.22 -17.23
N ARG A 115 -2.01 7.50 -16.92
CA ARG A 115 -0.93 8.50 -16.81
C ARG A 115 0.11 8.12 -15.74
N ASN A 116 -0.31 7.54 -14.62
CA ASN A 116 0.59 7.13 -13.55
C ASN A 116 1.40 5.89 -13.95
N ILE A 117 0.85 4.98 -14.75
CA ILE A 117 1.63 3.86 -15.32
C ILE A 117 2.77 4.42 -16.16
N VAL A 118 2.50 5.37 -17.05
CA VAL A 118 3.54 6.01 -17.87
C VAL A 118 4.55 6.75 -17.01
N GLN A 119 4.10 7.74 -16.23
CA GLN A 119 4.97 8.66 -15.50
C GLN A 119 5.69 8.04 -14.30
N CYS A 120 5.17 6.94 -13.76
CA CYS A 120 5.74 6.34 -12.56
C CYS A 120 6.48 5.02 -12.82
N LEU A 121 6.17 4.33 -13.90
CA LEU A 121 6.84 3.08 -14.24
C LEU A 121 7.63 3.17 -15.54
N ASN A 122 6.97 3.53 -16.66
CA ASN A 122 7.62 3.50 -17.98
C ASN A 122 8.79 4.50 -18.07
N ASP A 123 8.61 5.72 -17.56
CA ASP A 123 9.66 6.77 -17.56
C ASP A 123 10.88 6.40 -16.70
N PHE A 124 10.76 5.37 -15.85
CA PHE A 124 11.82 4.90 -14.95
C PHE A 124 12.22 3.43 -15.20
N ASP A 125 11.76 2.82 -16.28
CA ASP A 125 12.01 1.42 -16.62
C ASP A 125 11.70 0.43 -15.48
N ILE A 126 10.64 0.72 -14.69
CA ILE A 126 10.21 -0.13 -13.59
C ILE A 126 9.25 -1.21 -14.13
N PRO A 127 9.59 -2.50 -14.01
CA PRO A 127 8.74 -3.58 -14.50
C PRO A 127 7.41 -3.67 -13.74
N LEU A 128 6.30 -3.78 -14.49
CA LEU A 128 4.98 -4.13 -13.97
C LEU A 128 4.68 -5.59 -14.30
N LYS A 129 4.46 -6.42 -13.29
CA LYS A 129 4.04 -7.82 -13.43
C LYS A 129 2.59 -7.97 -13.00
N LEU A 130 1.72 -8.07 -13.98
CA LEU A 130 0.29 -8.35 -13.79
C LEU A 130 0.08 -9.84 -13.48
N SER A 131 -1.03 -10.18 -12.84
CA SER A 131 -1.34 -11.54 -12.40
C SER A 131 -0.22 -12.15 -11.54
N HIS A 132 0.39 -11.35 -10.66
CA HIS A 132 1.41 -11.82 -9.73
C HIS A 132 1.10 -11.38 -8.30
N THR A 133 1.50 -12.21 -7.34
CA THR A 133 1.38 -11.89 -5.91
C THR A 133 2.65 -12.29 -5.15
N VAL A 134 2.82 -11.75 -3.95
CA VAL A 134 3.89 -12.17 -3.03
C VAL A 134 3.49 -13.48 -2.37
N VAL A 135 4.35 -14.47 -2.47
CA VAL A 135 4.12 -15.82 -1.92
C VAL A 135 5.05 -16.16 -0.76
N ASP A 136 6.16 -15.43 -0.59
CA ASP A 136 7.06 -15.61 0.55
C ASP A 136 7.86 -14.35 0.85
N ILE A 137 8.23 -14.18 2.13
CA ILE A 137 9.10 -13.11 2.63
C ILE A 137 10.15 -13.74 3.51
N GLU A 138 11.42 -13.53 3.17
CA GLU A 138 12.57 -14.01 3.90
C GLU A 138 13.24 -12.89 4.70
N GLY A 139 13.86 -13.26 5.81
CA GLY A 139 14.65 -12.39 6.68
C GLY A 139 14.19 -12.46 8.14
N LYS A 140 15.12 -12.36 9.07
CA LYS A 140 14.85 -12.40 10.52
C LYS A 140 14.68 -11.01 11.12
N THR A 141 15.66 -10.15 10.93
CA THR A 141 15.68 -8.79 11.46
C THR A 141 15.09 -7.78 10.48
N ARG A 142 15.40 -7.94 9.20
CA ARG A 142 14.92 -7.13 8.09
C ARG A 142 14.59 -8.04 6.91
N VAL A 143 13.79 -7.53 5.97
CA VAL A 143 13.53 -8.22 4.69
C VAL A 143 14.87 -8.44 3.97
N GLU A 144 15.14 -9.67 3.57
CA GLU A 144 16.31 -10.09 2.80
C GLU A 144 15.93 -10.54 1.40
N ALA A 145 14.74 -11.14 1.27
CA ALA A 145 14.18 -11.46 -0.03
C ALA A 145 12.64 -11.48 -0.01
N VAL A 146 12.07 -11.25 -1.19
CA VAL A 146 10.65 -11.37 -1.47
C VAL A 146 10.48 -12.26 -2.69
N THR A 147 9.65 -13.28 -2.59
CA THR A 147 9.30 -14.15 -3.71
C THR A 147 7.90 -13.81 -4.20
N ILE A 148 7.79 -13.54 -5.50
CA ILE A 148 6.50 -13.39 -6.18
C ILE A 148 6.23 -14.60 -7.07
N ALA A 149 4.97 -14.91 -7.33
CA ALA A 149 4.56 -15.93 -8.28
C ALA A 149 3.39 -15.45 -9.13
N GLU A 150 3.26 -16.03 -10.32
CA GLU A 150 2.09 -15.81 -11.16
C GLU A 150 0.86 -16.44 -10.50
N VAL A 151 -0.32 -15.85 -10.72
CA VAL A 151 -1.59 -16.37 -10.22
C VAL A 151 -2.51 -16.78 -11.37
N GLY A 152 -3.20 -17.91 -11.15
CA GLY A 152 -4.23 -18.38 -12.07
C GLY A 152 -5.52 -17.55 -12.00
N PRO A 153 -6.54 -17.92 -12.81
CA PRO A 153 -7.85 -17.28 -12.81
C PRO A 153 -8.56 -17.32 -11.45
N ASP A 154 -8.25 -18.32 -10.62
CA ASP A 154 -8.75 -18.49 -9.26
C ASP A 154 -7.98 -17.65 -8.24
N ARG A 155 -7.00 -16.82 -8.69
CA ARG A 155 -6.10 -15.97 -7.90
C ARG A 155 -5.18 -16.76 -6.94
N LYS A 156 -4.96 -18.05 -7.22
CA LYS A 156 -3.99 -18.85 -6.48
C LYS A 156 -2.65 -18.87 -7.20
N PRO A 157 -1.53 -18.85 -6.43
CA PRO A 157 -0.20 -18.96 -7.02
C PRO A 157 -0.03 -20.23 -7.84
N LEU A 158 0.58 -20.10 -9.00
CA LEU A 158 0.92 -21.22 -9.88
C LEU A 158 2.30 -21.77 -9.52
N PRO A 159 2.42 -23.04 -9.11
CA PRO A 159 3.70 -23.65 -8.78
C PRO A 159 4.68 -23.63 -9.98
N GLY A 160 5.95 -23.35 -9.71
CA GLY A 160 7.00 -23.29 -10.74
C GLY A 160 7.14 -21.93 -11.42
N THR A 161 6.37 -20.93 -11.02
CA THR A 161 6.45 -19.55 -11.54
C THR A 161 7.13 -18.60 -10.59
N GLU A 162 7.66 -19.09 -9.48
CA GLU A 162 8.24 -18.31 -8.40
C GLU A 162 9.48 -17.55 -8.89
N GLN A 163 9.53 -16.27 -8.54
CA GLN A 163 10.64 -15.37 -8.83
C GLN A 163 11.09 -14.71 -7.54
N ARG A 164 12.31 -15.03 -7.13
CA ARG A 164 12.91 -14.53 -5.90
C ARG A 164 13.69 -13.25 -6.15
N TYR A 165 13.38 -12.22 -5.41
CA TYR A 165 14.05 -10.91 -5.40
C TYR A 165 14.78 -10.72 -4.07
N THR A 166 16.11 -10.68 -4.08
CA THR A 166 16.90 -10.29 -2.91
C THR A 166 16.77 -8.79 -2.69
N ARG A 167 16.04 -8.36 -1.65
CA ARG A 167 15.64 -6.95 -1.42
C ARG A 167 15.51 -6.68 0.06
N ASP A 168 15.58 -5.40 0.43
CA ASP A 168 15.52 -4.93 1.80
C ASP A 168 14.14 -4.35 2.20
N THR A 169 13.24 -4.18 1.22
CA THR A 169 11.96 -3.50 1.49
C THR A 169 10.84 -4.04 0.60
N LEU A 170 9.68 -4.25 1.24
CA LEU A 170 8.41 -4.56 0.58
C LEU A 170 7.38 -3.47 0.91
N LEU A 171 6.80 -2.86 -0.11
CA LEU A 171 5.68 -1.93 0.02
C LEU A 171 4.35 -2.59 -0.33
N LEU A 172 3.33 -2.28 0.46
CA LEU A 172 1.97 -2.82 0.35
C LEU A 172 0.98 -1.67 0.15
N PRO A 173 0.71 -1.23 -1.09
CA PRO A 173 -0.27 -0.19 -1.41
C PRO A 173 -1.71 -0.74 -1.60
N CYS A 174 -2.09 -1.81 -0.92
CA CYS A 174 -3.38 -2.48 -1.08
C CYS A 174 -4.43 -2.02 -0.06
#